data_90697492aece8bf71969a10fc7e1a4e0
#
_entry.id   90697492aece8bf71969a10fc7e1a4e0
#
_cell.length_a   1.000
_cell.length_b   1.000
_cell.length_c   1.000
_cell.angle_alpha   90.00
_cell.angle_beta   90.00
_cell.angle_gamma   90.00
#
_symmetry.space_group_name_H-M   'P 1'
#
loop_
_entity.id
_entity.type
_entity.pdbx_description
1 polymer ?
#
loop_
_entity_poly.entity_id
_entity_poly.type
_entity_poly.pdbx_seq_one_letter_code
_entity_poly.pdbx_strand_id
1 'polypeptide(L)'
;MTLRIVAKVIASLALVLGLYICGFAQDDFAGKKSPSVTMTPAPLATVLRGTETPVTLHFHINSGFHINSNKPSEEYLIPTELKLDVPTDIVVGKIGYPEGESMSFSFAPDEKLSVYSGAFDVAVGVRPLSTVVPGKYEFRGRLRYQACDKASCYPPKTLPVSFEIKVVKAAVVKKNPAQSPHIHN
;
A
#
# COMPACT_ATOMS: atom_id res chain seq x y z
N MET A 1 -47.48 -16.52 54.06
CA MET A 1 -46.21 -17.05 53.57
C MET A 1 -46.17 -17.12 52.02
N THR A 2 -47.27 -17.40 51.36
CA THR A 2 -47.45 -17.52 49.90
C THR A 2 -47.23 -16.23 49.13
N LEU A 3 -47.68 -15.05 49.63
CA LEU A 3 -47.58 -13.79 48.90
C LEU A 3 -46.15 -13.28 48.72
N ARG A 4 -45.24 -13.58 49.67
CA ARG A 4 -43.79 -13.20 49.57
C ARG A 4 -43.01 -14.08 48.58
N ILE A 5 -43.44 -15.31 48.35
CA ILE A 5 -42.82 -16.23 47.39
C ILE A 5 -43.21 -15.82 45.96
N VAL A 6 -44.48 -15.45 45.72
CA VAL A 6 -44.95 -15.01 44.39
C VAL A 6 -44.27 -13.72 43.98
N ALA A 7 -44.10 -12.74 44.92
CA ALA A 7 -43.39 -11.50 44.60
C ALA A 7 -41.91 -11.69 44.22
N LYS A 8 -41.22 -12.63 44.86
CA LYS A 8 -39.80 -12.97 44.50
C LYS A 8 -39.68 -13.65 43.16
N VAL A 9 -40.64 -14.52 42.81
CA VAL A 9 -40.65 -15.22 41.50
C VAL A 9 -40.90 -14.20 40.37
N ILE A 10 -41.83 -13.31 40.52
CA ILE A 10 -42.14 -12.24 39.55
C ILE A 10 -40.92 -11.31 39.35
N ALA A 11 -40.24 -10.89 40.43
CA ALA A 11 -39.05 -10.06 40.36
C ALA A 11 -37.88 -10.76 39.67
N SER A 12 -37.69 -12.08 39.88
CA SER A 12 -36.64 -12.85 39.21
C SER A 12 -36.95 -13.07 37.73
N LEU A 13 -38.23 -13.25 37.35
CA LEU A 13 -38.62 -13.42 35.96
C LEU A 13 -38.46 -12.10 35.16
N ALA A 14 -38.77 -10.94 35.78
CA ALA A 14 -38.54 -9.62 35.16
C ALA A 14 -37.07 -9.31 34.97
N LEU A 15 -36.18 -9.73 35.88
CA LEU A 15 -34.74 -9.57 35.75
C LEU A 15 -34.13 -10.39 34.60
N VAL A 16 -34.62 -11.64 34.42
CA VAL A 16 -34.15 -12.51 33.33
C VAL A 16 -34.66 -11.99 31.97
N LEU A 17 -35.89 -11.49 31.91
CA LEU A 17 -36.45 -10.94 30.64
C LEU A 17 -35.77 -9.64 30.25
N GLY A 18 -35.31 -8.82 31.20
CA GLY A 18 -34.56 -7.56 30.94
C GLY A 18 -33.16 -7.79 30.33
N LEU A 19 -32.53 -8.94 30.60
CA LEU A 19 -31.23 -9.31 30.06
C LEU A 19 -31.28 -9.80 28.59
N TYR A 20 -32.45 -10.25 28.12
CA TYR A 20 -32.60 -10.68 26.72
C TYR A 20 -32.84 -9.56 25.72
N ILE A 21 -33.17 -8.34 26.15
CA ILE A 21 -33.50 -7.22 25.25
C ILE A 21 -32.26 -6.38 24.92
N CYS A 22 -31.14 -6.50 25.64
CA CYS A 22 -29.90 -5.75 25.38
C CYS A 22 -29.01 -6.34 24.26
N GLY A 23 -29.40 -7.44 23.62
CA GLY A 23 -28.57 -8.17 22.65
C GLY A 23 -28.72 -7.81 21.18
N PHE A 24 -29.64 -6.93 20.77
CA PHE A 24 -29.97 -6.71 19.33
C PHE A 24 -29.65 -5.33 18.76
N ALA A 25 -28.77 -4.58 19.36
CA ALA A 25 -28.41 -3.23 18.89
C ALA A 25 -26.95 -3.12 18.40
N GLN A 26 -26.42 -4.12 17.71
CA GLN A 26 -25.02 -4.08 17.21
C GLN A 26 -24.84 -4.34 15.72
N ASP A 27 -25.89 -4.43 14.89
CA ASP A 27 -25.72 -4.86 13.48
C ASP A 27 -25.77 -3.74 12.43
N ASP A 28 -25.90 -2.45 12.78
CA ASP A 28 -25.98 -1.39 11.77
C ASP A 28 -24.66 -0.67 11.44
N PHE A 29 -23.51 -1.10 11.99
CA PHE A 29 -22.20 -0.55 11.62
C PHE A 29 -21.45 -1.38 10.56
N ALA A 30 -22.00 -2.46 10.08
CA ALA A 30 -21.35 -3.41 9.15
C ALA A 30 -21.54 -3.05 7.65
N GLY A 31 -21.81 -1.79 7.28
CA GLY A 31 -22.20 -1.50 5.88
C GLY A 31 -21.39 -0.46 5.13
N LYS A 32 -20.70 0.48 5.77
CA LYS A 32 -19.97 1.51 5.04
C LYS A 32 -18.52 1.08 4.82
N LYS A 33 -18.21 0.58 3.60
CA LYS A 33 -16.83 0.30 3.21
C LYS A 33 -16.00 1.57 3.45
N SER A 34 -14.97 1.48 4.29
CA SER A 34 -14.04 2.58 4.49
C SER A 34 -13.06 2.62 3.31
N PRO A 35 -12.77 3.79 2.76
CA PRO A 35 -11.76 3.90 1.72
C PRO A 35 -10.42 3.41 2.25
N SER A 36 -9.82 2.44 1.58
CA SER A 36 -8.51 1.91 1.95
C SER A 36 -7.71 1.45 0.74
N VAL A 37 -6.41 1.55 0.87
CA VAL A 37 -5.42 0.97 -0.01
C VAL A 37 -4.68 -0.10 0.77
N THR A 38 -4.40 -1.23 0.16
CA THR A 38 -3.58 -2.31 0.70
C THR A 38 -2.38 -2.56 -0.19
N MET A 39 -1.31 -3.09 0.36
CA MET A 39 -0.14 -3.53 -0.40
C MET A 39 -0.04 -5.06 -0.30
N THR A 40 0.14 -5.72 -1.44
CA THR A 40 0.49 -7.14 -1.46
C THR A 40 1.93 -7.30 -0.96
N PRO A 41 2.24 -8.29 -0.09
CA PRO A 41 3.61 -8.56 0.31
C PRO A 41 4.51 -8.73 -0.92
N ALA A 42 5.56 -7.90 -1.02
CA ALA A 42 6.48 -7.95 -2.15
C ALA A 42 7.38 -9.20 -2.03
N PRO A 43 7.64 -9.92 -3.13
CA PRO A 43 8.61 -11.01 -3.14
C PRO A 43 10.03 -10.45 -2.88
N LEU A 44 10.90 -11.29 -2.30
CA LEU A 44 12.30 -10.91 -2.05
C LEU A 44 13.01 -10.68 -3.40
N ALA A 45 13.28 -9.41 -3.72
CA ALA A 45 13.98 -9.04 -4.94
C ALA A 45 15.50 -9.20 -4.78
N THR A 46 16.17 -9.82 -5.77
CA THR A 46 17.64 -9.90 -5.81
C THR A 46 18.20 -8.73 -6.60
N VAL A 47 19.11 -7.95 -5.96
CA VAL A 47 19.67 -6.71 -6.49
C VAL A 47 21.20 -6.80 -6.52
N LEU A 48 21.80 -6.45 -7.66
CA LEU A 48 23.27 -6.44 -7.82
C LEU A 48 23.84 -5.12 -7.27
N ARG A 49 24.99 -5.21 -6.57
CA ARG A 49 25.73 -4.03 -6.15
C ARG A 49 26.15 -3.18 -7.36
N GLY A 50 26.05 -1.87 -7.20
CA GLY A 50 26.43 -0.91 -8.23
C GLY A 50 25.45 -0.77 -9.39
N THR A 51 24.41 -1.62 -9.46
CA THR A 51 23.44 -1.62 -10.55
C THR A 51 22.06 -1.23 -10.02
N GLU A 52 21.36 -0.34 -10.73
CA GLU A 52 19.97 -0.04 -10.43
C GLU A 52 19.07 -1.18 -10.91
N THR A 53 18.24 -1.67 -10.00
CA THR A 53 17.27 -2.73 -10.26
C THR A 53 15.88 -2.24 -9.86
N PRO A 54 14.87 -2.33 -10.73
CA PRO A 54 13.51 -1.99 -10.36
C PRO A 54 12.91 -3.05 -9.42
N VAL A 55 12.31 -2.60 -8.33
CA VAL A 55 11.49 -3.41 -7.42
C VAL A 55 10.05 -2.91 -7.54
N THR A 56 9.13 -3.79 -7.93
CA THR A 56 7.72 -3.44 -8.11
C THR A 56 6.94 -3.72 -6.84
N LEU A 57 6.20 -2.72 -6.38
CA LEU A 57 5.27 -2.79 -5.26
C LEU A 57 3.83 -2.78 -5.79
N HIS A 58 3.03 -3.76 -5.39
CA HIS A 58 1.67 -3.95 -5.86
C HIS A 58 0.68 -3.43 -4.82
N PHE A 59 -0.17 -2.52 -5.23
CA PHE A 59 -1.22 -1.92 -4.39
C PHE A 59 -2.61 -2.24 -4.90
N HIS A 60 -3.57 -2.29 -4.00
CA HIS A 60 -4.97 -2.50 -4.33
C HIS A 60 -5.87 -1.51 -3.58
N ILE A 61 -6.77 -0.87 -4.32
CA ILE A 61 -7.76 0.08 -3.82
C ILE A 61 -9.08 -0.66 -3.67
N ASN A 62 -9.76 -0.51 -2.54
CA ASN A 62 -11.05 -1.13 -2.31
C ASN A 62 -12.07 -0.74 -3.38
N SER A 63 -12.90 -1.69 -3.80
CA SER A 63 -13.95 -1.47 -4.80
C SER A 63 -14.92 -0.34 -4.38
N GLY A 64 -15.25 0.52 -5.34
CA GLY A 64 -16.09 1.69 -5.15
C GLY A 64 -15.32 2.96 -4.79
N PHE A 65 -14.00 2.86 -4.61
CA PHE A 65 -13.11 3.99 -4.38
C PHE A 65 -12.07 4.12 -5.49
N HIS A 66 -11.52 5.32 -5.59
CA HIS A 66 -10.34 5.66 -6.37
C HIS A 66 -9.44 6.56 -5.49
N ILE A 67 -8.19 6.71 -5.86
CA ILE A 67 -7.27 7.66 -5.25
C ILE A 67 -6.72 8.60 -6.32
N ASN A 68 -6.39 9.83 -5.95
CA ASN A 68 -5.72 10.73 -6.89
C ASN A 68 -4.42 10.08 -7.38
N SER A 69 -4.07 10.29 -8.64
CA SER A 69 -2.79 9.82 -9.16
C SER A 69 -1.61 10.55 -8.50
N ASN A 70 -0.39 10.16 -8.82
CA ASN A 70 0.82 10.89 -8.38
C ASN A 70 0.98 12.27 -9.08
N LYS A 71 0.20 12.50 -10.14
CA LYS A 71 0.10 13.77 -10.87
C LYS A 71 -1.38 14.09 -11.08
N PRO A 72 -2.07 14.54 -10.03
CA PRO A 72 -3.47 14.93 -10.15
C PRO A 72 -3.63 16.09 -11.13
N SER A 73 -4.82 16.21 -11.71
CA SER A 73 -5.14 17.24 -12.70
C SER A 73 -5.17 18.64 -12.09
N GLU A 74 -5.51 18.74 -10.80
CA GLU A 74 -5.74 20.00 -10.11
C GLU A 74 -4.82 20.16 -8.88
N GLU A 75 -4.36 21.36 -8.62
CA GLU A 75 -3.41 21.67 -7.55
C GLU A 75 -3.99 21.46 -6.13
N TYR A 76 -5.30 21.57 -5.97
CA TYR A 76 -5.96 21.34 -4.67
C TYR A 76 -6.09 19.87 -4.31
N LEU A 77 -5.89 18.96 -5.27
CA LEU A 77 -5.95 17.52 -5.04
C LEU A 77 -4.65 17.01 -4.41
N ILE A 78 -4.78 16.12 -3.44
CA ILE A 78 -3.63 15.54 -2.75
C ILE A 78 -3.11 14.36 -3.57
N PRO A 79 -1.84 14.42 -4.07
CA PRO A 79 -1.27 13.36 -4.87
C PRO A 79 -1.00 12.08 -4.07
N THR A 80 -0.99 10.96 -4.75
CA THR A 80 -0.44 9.70 -4.22
C THR A 80 1.09 9.79 -4.24
N GLU A 81 1.71 9.65 -3.07
CA GLU A 81 3.15 9.81 -2.87
C GLU A 81 3.74 8.68 -2.03
N LEU A 82 4.72 7.95 -2.58
CA LEU A 82 5.52 6.96 -1.85
C LEU A 82 6.79 7.62 -1.33
N LYS A 83 6.99 7.59 -0.01
CA LYS A 83 8.24 7.98 0.67
C LYS A 83 8.85 6.77 1.34
N LEU A 84 10.14 6.55 1.11
CA LEU A 84 10.89 5.43 1.66
C LEU A 84 11.99 5.92 2.60
N ASP A 85 12.15 5.22 3.72
CA ASP A 85 13.31 5.32 4.61
C ASP A 85 14.34 4.32 4.09
N VAL A 86 15.44 4.84 3.55
CA VAL A 86 16.40 4.05 2.79
C VAL A 86 17.53 3.58 3.71
N PRO A 87 17.90 2.28 3.70
CA PRO A 87 19.09 1.80 4.42
C PRO A 87 20.36 2.51 3.95
N THR A 88 21.35 2.63 4.87
CA THR A 88 22.64 3.24 4.57
C THR A 88 23.31 2.57 3.36
N ASP A 89 23.96 3.37 2.53
CA ASP A 89 24.67 2.95 1.31
C ASP A 89 23.81 2.30 0.22
N ILE A 90 22.49 2.44 0.31
CA ILE A 90 21.57 2.09 -0.75
C ILE A 90 20.91 3.37 -1.26
N VAL A 91 20.84 3.52 -2.57
CA VAL A 91 20.23 4.69 -3.22
C VAL A 91 18.90 4.26 -3.82
N VAL A 92 17.87 5.03 -3.53
CA VAL A 92 16.60 4.96 -4.26
C VAL A 92 16.68 5.95 -5.41
N GLY A 93 16.56 5.45 -6.63
CA GLY A 93 16.51 6.24 -7.85
C GLY A 93 15.10 6.73 -8.14
N LYS A 94 14.70 6.62 -9.39
CA LYS A 94 13.36 7.03 -9.81
C LYS A 94 12.29 6.12 -9.22
N ILE A 95 11.24 6.73 -8.65
CA ILE A 95 9.99 6.05 -8.33
C ILE A 95 9.05 6.24 -9.52
N GLY A 96 8.73 5.13 -10.20
CA GLY A 96 7.84 5.10 -11.36
C GLY A 96 6.42 4.74 -10.96
N TYR A 97 5.48 5.62 -11.28
CA TYR A 97 4.05 5.39 -11.11
C TYR A 97 3.42 5.10 -12.47
N PRO A 98 2.29 4.37 -12.52
CA PRO A 98 1.53 4.23 -13.77
C PRO A 98 0.91 5.57 -14.18
N GLU A 99 0.45 5.66 -15.41
CA GLU A 99 -0.40 6.78 -15.80
C GLU A 99 -1.76 6.69 -15.07
N GLY A 100 -2.28 7.85 -14.66
CA GLY A 100 -3.60 7.94 -14.06
C GLY A 100 -4.70 7.80 -15.11
N GLU A 101 -5.79 7.14 -14.72
CA GLU A 101 -7.01 7.08 -15.51
C GLU A 101 -7.72 8.43 -15.45
N SER A 102 -8.20 8.93 -16.59
CA SER A 102 -8.97 10.18 -16.67
C SER A 102 -10.45 9.89 -16.42
N MET A 103 -10.97 10.30 -15.26
CA MET A 103 -12.35 10.04 -14.84
C MET A 103 -13.11 11.33 -14.48
N SER A 104 -14.42 11.35 -14.75
CA SER A 104 -15.35 12.44 -14.34
C SER A 104 -16.19 11.97 -13.16
N PHE A 105 -16.44 12.87 -12.22
CA PHE A 105 -17.18 12.59 -10.98
C PHE A 105 -18.29 13.61 -10.77
N SER A 106 -19.37 13.23 -10.08
CA SER A 106 -20.50 14.10 -9.83
C SER A 106 -20.18 15.33 -8.98
N PHE A 107 -19.12 15.28 -8.17
CA PHE A 107 -18.63 16.41 -7.38
C PHE A 107 -17.71 17.36 -8.16
N ALA A 108 -17.27 16.97 -9.37
CA ALA A 108 -16.46 17.77 -10.28
C ALA A 108 -16.87 17.46 -11.74
N PRO A 109 -18.10 17.85 -12.15
CA PRO A 109 -18.69 17.38 -13.41
C PRO A 109 -17.97 17.94 -14.64
N ASP A 110 -17.37 19.11 -14.54
CA ASP A 110 -16.70 19.80 -15.64
C ASP A 110 -15.20 19.46 -15.73
N GLU A 111 -14.68 18.66 -14.79
CA GLU A 111 -13.27 18.30 -14.71
C GLU A 111 -13.05 16.80 -14.95
N LYS A 112 -11.92 16.49 -15.58
CA LYS A 112 -11.42 15.10 -15.66
C LYS A 112 -10.26 14.93 -14.70
N LEU A 113 -10.50 14.16 -13.66
CA LEU A 113 -9.48 13.91 -12.62
C LEU A 113 -8.61 12.73 -13.01
N SER A 114 -7.30 12.87 -12.79
CA SER A 114 -6.32 11.79 -12.95
C SER A 114 -6.27 10.96 -11.68
N VAL A 115 -6.69 9.70 -11.76
CA VAL A 115 -6.87 8.81 -10.60
C VAL A 115 -6.29 7.41 -10.85
N TYR A 116 -6.10 6.66 -9.77
CA TYR A 116 -5.89 5.21 -9.80
C TYR A 116 -7.13 4.52 -9.24
N SER A 117 -7.52 3.39 -9.85
CA SER A 117 -8.60 2.52 -9.41
C SER A 117 -8.17 1.05 -9.44
N GLY A 118 -8.81 0.21 -8.62
CA GLY A 118 -8.49 -1.22 -8.56
C GLY A 118 -7.05 -1.50 -8.13
N ALA A 119 -6.27 -2.18 -8.97
CA ALA A 119 -4.87 -2.48 -8.70
C ALA A 119 -3.94 -1.53 -9.46
N PHE A 120 -2.83 -1.12 -8.83
CA PHE A 120 -1.79 -0.32 -9.47
C PHE A 120 -0.40 -0.68 -8.93
N ASP A 121 0.62 -0.47 -9.75
CA ASP A 121 2.00 -0.83 -9.47
C ASP A 121 2.87 0.42 -9.34
N VAL A 122 3.78 0.40 -8.37
CA VAL A 122 4.81 1.43 -8.21
C VAL A 122 6.18 0.77 -8.33
N ALA A 123 6.97 1.18 -9.31
CA ALA A 123 8.33 0.68 -9.51
C ALA A 123 9.34 1.56 -8.77
N VAL A 124 10.17 0.95 -7.93
CA VAL A 124 11.22 1.62 -7.14
C VAL A 124 12.58 1.22 -7.70
N GLY A 125 13.33 2.15 -8.27
CA GLY A 125 14.71 1.92 -8.68
C GLY A 125 15.60 1.81 -7.44
N VAL A 126 16.20 0.64 -7.20
CA VAL A 126 17.07 0.39 -6.04
C VAL A 126 18.50 0.11 -6.52
N ARG A 127 19.46 0.90 -6.04
CA ARG A 127 20.87 0.77 -6.38
C ARG A 127 21.75 0.72 -5.13
N PRO A 128 22.11 -0.48 -4.63
CA PRO A 128 23.12 -0.59 -3.59
C PRO A 128 24.48 -0.11 -4.08
N LEU A 129 25.22 0.66 -3.29
CA LEU A 129 26.60 1.06 -3.60
C LEU A 129 27.51 -0.17 -3.65
N SER A 130 28.67 -0.04 -4.30
CA SER A 130 29.66 -1.14 -4.42
C SER A 130 30.23 -1.60 -3.07
N THR A 131 30.14 -0.73 -2.05
CA THR A 131 30.60 -0.98 -0.67
C THR A 131 29.62 -1.79 0.16
N VAL A 132 28.33 -1.86 -0.22
CA VAL A 132 27.29 -2.56 0.55
C VAL A 132 27.66 -4.03 0.75
N VAL A 133 27.58 -4.53 1.97
CA VAL A 133 27.80 -5.94 2.29
C VAL A 133 26.64 -6.77 1.67
N PRO A 134 26.94 -7.89 1.00
CA PRO A 134 25.87 -8.77 0.53
C PRO A 134 25.03 -9.29 1.69
N GLY A 135 23.71 -9.28 1.54
CA GLY A 135 22.78 -9.63 2.60
C GLY A 135 21.35 -9.20 2.29
N LYS A 136 20.47 -9.34 3.27
CA LYS A 136 19.10 -8.85 3.22
C LYS A 136 19.03 -7.45 3.82
N TYR A 137 18.24 -6.59 3.19
CA TYR A 137 18.00 -5.22 3.62
C TYR A 137 16.49 -4.95 3.57
N GLU A 138 15.94 -4.47 4.67
CA GLU A 138 14.55 -4.06 4.77
C GLU A 138 14.40 -2.59 4.41
N PHE A 139 13.44 -2.28 3.56
CA PHE A 139 12.95 -0.94 3.29
C PHE A 139 11.66 -0.71 4.06
N ARG A 140 11.55 0.44 4.67
CA ARG A 140 10.31 0.93 5.29
C ARG A 140 9.91 2.24 4.67
N GLY A 141 8.65 2.59 4.79
CA GLY A 141 8.18 3.85 4.27
C GLY A 141 6.67 3.98 4.41
N ARG A 142 6.11 4.88 3.61
CA ARG A 142 4.69 5.18 3.63
C ARG A 142 4.20 5.63 2.26
N LEU A 143 3.02 5.16 1.90
CA LEU A 143 2.23 5.67 0.78
C LEU A 143 1.19 6.64 1.34
N ARG A 144 1.31 7.94 1.04
CA ARG A 144 0.28 8.94 1.32
C ARG A 144 -0.67 8.99 0.14
N TYR A 145 -1.98 9.01 0.40
CA TYR A 145 -3.00 9.06 -0.64
C TYR A 145 -4.27 9.75 -0.13
N GLN A 146 -5.09 10.25 -1.05
CA GLN A 146 -6.44 10.70 -0.78
C GLN A 146 -7.42 9.87 -1.59
N ALA A 147 -8.31 9.17 -0.90
CA ALA A 147 -9.35 8.37 -1.53
C ALA A 147 -10.64 9.17 -1.69
N CYS A 148 -11.34 8.91 -2.78
CA CYS A 148 -12.64 9.49 -3.10
C CYS A 148 -13.60 8.38 -3.54
N ASP A 149 -14.90 8.58 -3.34
CA ASP A 149 -15.96 7.80 -3.98
C ASP A 149 -16.63 8.64 -5.09
N LYS A 150 -17.80 8.21 -5.55
CA LYS A 150 -18.53 8.93 -6.60
C LYS A 150 -19.07 10.31 -6.17
N ALA A 151 -19.19 10.55 -4.88
CA ALA A 151 -19.85 11.73 -4.32
C ALA A 151 -18.90 12.70 -3.62
N SER A 152 -17.78 12.22 -3.05
CA SER A 152 -16.90 13.05 -2.24
C SER A 152 -15.51 12.44 -2.05
N CYS A 153 -14.56 13.30 -1.66
CA CYS A 153 -13.22 12.89 -1.23
C CYS A 153 -13.13 12.83 0.30
N TYR A 154 -12.36 11.88 0.79
CA TYR A 154 -12.11 11.65 2.21
C TYR A 154 -10.81 12.33 2.65
N PRO A 155 -10.60 12.53 3.96
CA PRO A 155 -9.32 12.99 4.47
C PRO A 155 -8.17 12.09 4.01
N PRO A 156 -6.98 12.67 3.74
CA PRO A 156 -5.83 11.89 3.31
C PRO A 156 -5.42 10.87 4.35
N LYS A 157 -4.98 9.71 3.86
CA LYS A 157 -4.50 8.58 4.66
C LYS A 157 -3.05 8.25 4.33
N THR A 158 -2.45 7.47 5.21
CA THR A 158 -1.10 6.96 5.05
C THR A 158 -1.11 5.44 5.29
N LEU A 159 -0.59 4.69 4.31
CA LEU A 159 -0.37 3.26 4.40
C LEU A 159 1.10 3.01 4.70
N PRO A 160 1.45 2.30 5.81
CA PRO A 160 2.81 1.81 6.01
C PRO A 160 3.21 0.84 4.90
N VAL A 161 4.44 0.99 4.40
CA VAL A 161 5.02 0.16 3.34
C VAL A 161 6.30 -0.46 3.86
N SER A 162 6.47 -1.78 3.64
CA SER A 162 7.75 -2.45 3.89
C SER A 162 7.99 -3.55 2.87
N PHE A 163 9.25 -3.70 2.46
CA PHE A 163 9.70 -4.77 1.58
C PHE A 163 11.18 -5.08 1.81
N GLU A 164 11.62 -6.28 1.42
CA GLU A 164 13.00 -6.71 1.54
C GLU A 164 13.66 -6.87 0.17
N ILE A 165 14.97 -6.61 0.12
CA ILE A 165 15.82 -6.96 -1.01
C ILE A 165 16.96 -7.86 -0.54
N LYS A 166 17.49 -8.69 -1.45
CA LYS A 166 18.73 -9.44 -1.27
C LYS A 166 19.82 -8.84 -2.15
N VAL A 167 20.79 -8.18 -1.52
CA VAL A 167 21.95 -7.64 -2.22
C VAL A 167 22.97 -8.74 -2.46
N VAL A 168 23.44 -8.87 -3.71
CA VAL A 168 24.45 -9.83 -4.13
C VAL A 168 25.59 -9.14 -4.85
N LYS A 169 26.79 -9.78 -4.88
CA LYS A 169 27.91 -9.31 -5.67
C LYS A 169 27.65 -9.59 -7.15
N ALA A 170 28.07 -8.71 -8.03
CA ALA A 170 28.14 -9.03 -9.45
C ALA A 170 29.07 -10.24 -9.64
N ALA A 171 28.66 -11.21 -10.47
CA ALA A 171 29.57 -12.29 -10.85
C ALA A 171 30.78 -11.70 -11.56
N VAL A 172 31.98 -12.00 -11.09
CA VAL A 172 33.20 -11.63 -11.80
C VAL A 172 33.23 -12.44 -13.10
N VAL A 173 32.89 -11.81 -14.21
CA VAL A 173 33.14 -12.40 -15.52
C VAL A 173 34.66 -12.48 -15.66
N LYS A 174 35.25 -13.67 -15.47
CA LYS A 174 36.65 -13.92 -15.81
C LYS A 174 36.74 -13.69 -17.32
N LYS A 175 37.34 -12.57 -17.72
CA LYS A 175 37.79 -12.41 -19.10
C LYS A 175 38.70 -13.56 -19.40
N ASN A 176 38.28 -14.45 -20.34
CA ASN A 176 39.12 -15.52 -20.82
C ASN A 176 40.32 -14.89 -21.56
N PRO A 177 41.58 -15.09 -21.13
CA PRO A 177 42.73 -14.44 -21.78
C PRO A 177 43.07 -15.00 -23.16
N ALA A 178 42.30 -15.94 -23.68
CA ALA A 178 42.59 -16.68 -24.88
C ALA A 178 41.86 -16.14 -26.13
N GLN A 179 41.96 -14.84 -26.42
CA GLN A 179 41.68 -14.29 -27.75
C GLN A 179 42.56 -13.08 -28.00
N SER A 180 43.87 -13.30 -28.00
CA SER A 180 44.77 -12.36 -28.67
C SER A 180 44.76 -12.73 -30.15
N PRO A 181 44.43 -11.83 -31.08
CA PRO A 181 44.55 -12.12 -32.49
C PRO A 181 46.03 -12.29 -32.82
N HIS A 182 46.43 -13.47 -33.25
CA HIS A 182 47.71 -13.67 -33.86
C HIS A 182 47.78 -12.86 -35.16
N ILE A 183 48.54 -11.75 -35.10
CA ILE A 183 48.92 -11.01 -36.31
C ILE A 183 50.00 -11.87 -36.97
N HIS A 184 49.67 -12.54 -38.10
CA HIS A 184 50.65 -13.09 -39.01
C HIS A 184 51.18 -11.98 -39.90
N ASN A 185 52.48 -11.69 -39.80
CA ASN A 185 53.25 -10.94 -40.80
C ASN A 185 53.52 -11.84 -42.02
#